data_8e2e18d55a700ef027474974cc201c56
#
_entry.id   8e2e18d55a700ef027474974cc201c56
#
_cell.length_a   1.000
_cell.length_b   1.000
_cell.length_c   1.000
_cell.angle_alpha   90.00
_cell.angle_beta   90.00
_cell.angle_gamma   90.00
#
_symmetry.space_group_name_H-M   'P 1'
#
loop_
_entity.id
_entity.type
_entity.pdbx_description
1 polymer ?
#
loop_
_entity_poly.entity_id
_entity_poly.type
_entity_poly.pdbx_seq_one_letter_code
_entity_poly.pdbx_strand_id
1 'polypeptide(L)'
;MSTGPGQLVALPRLVVALALAIVGAAPASGEVGVAQQPDPLGYPTSLGDEADDRAATSAWPPPKRADEPQVPGGLDPYRYPDHADSPAGLLAWHAEPVPASCCDRNLVDEAWMGPGELAYRLSTNRCWCSRDHTRVFRTELPGRAWLSAEYLLWATQGTSLPPLVTASPFGTPAADAGVIGTPGTRILYGNGGVDGTMRSGARLAAGYWFTPRQERGIEASWVGLATTTEQATADAAGGAPWLAVPFVNALSGQPAAVVVPAPGAPPADPLQLTQASDLNLATQFGSVDVIYRHAIACEKFHRRYLVGGYRYLMLEDQLTSTITSQIAMGGMPIDGFTATDSFRTLSQFNGGEFGLIERWWRNRWSLQLLGKVALGASSIGTTIAGSTTTTQTIGADTIVTGTTPGGVLAQPTNIGRSDDSLFAAMGEFGVTADYALWSQGRFLVGYTFLYWTTVGRAADQIDPTVNPSQFGGGSLVGPAAPTFDLWTTSFWAQGLSLGFEYQF
;
A
#
# COMPACT_ATOMS: atom_id res chain seq x y z
N MET A 1 -26.06 49.49 4.27
CA MET A 1 -24.98 48.66 4.86
C MET A 1 -24.55 47.66 3.79
N SER A 2 -23.39 47.93 3.20
CA SER A 2 -22.87 47.28 2.00
C SER A 2 -22.05 46.07 2.43
N THR A 3 -22.46 44.85 2.06
CA THR A 3 -21.66 43.64 2.21
C THR A 3 -20.86 43.44 0.94
N GLY A 4 -19.53 43.59 1.03
CA GLY A 4 -18.61 43.52 -0.08
C GLY A 4 -18.37 42.09 -0.60
N PRO A 5 -17.88 41.91 -1.84
CA PRO A 5 -17.72 40.63 -2.55
C PRO A 5 -16.39 39.92 -2.24
N GLY A 6 -15.99 39.84 -0.96
CA GLY A 6 -14.66 39.34 -0.59
C GLY A 6 -14.56 37.87 -0.15
N GLN A 7 -15.67 37.12 0.01
CA GLN A 7 -15.60 35.77 0.63
C GLN A 7 -15.62 34.58 -0.33
N LEU A 8 -15.85 34.77 -1.64
CA LEU A 8 -15.98 33.66 -2.60
C LEU A 8 -14.66 33.16 -3.20
N VAL A 9 -13.55 33.84 -2.98
CA VAL A 9 -12.22 33.45 -3.55
C VAL A 9 -11.39 32.57 -2.61
N ALA A 10 -11.75 32.48 -1.34
CA ALA A 10 -10.98 31.72 -0.33
C ALA A 10 -11.26 30.20 -0.32
N LEU A 11 -12.45 29.78 -0.69
CA LEU A 11 -12.86 28.37 -0.64
C LEU A 11 -12.09 27.44 -1.58
N PRO A 12 -11.84 27.79 -2.88
CA PRO A 12 -11.02 26.93 -3.74
C PRO A 12 -9.58 26.75 -3.26
N ARG A 13 -9.02 27.81 -2.63
CA ARG A 13 -7.67 27.76 -2.05
C ARG A 13 -7.60 26.87 -0.80
N LEU A 14 -8.68 26.83 -0.02
CA LEU A 14 -8.75 25.98 1.17
C LEU A 14 -8.81 24.49 0.80
N VAL A 15 -9.58 24.12 -0.23
CA VAL A 15 -9.70 22.74 -0.71
C VAL A 15 -8.37 22.25 -1.32
N VAL A 16 -7.70 23.12 -2.10
CA VAL A 16 -6.37 22.79 -2.67
C VAL A 16 -5.31 22.70 -1.56
N ALA A 17 -5.36 23.60 -0.56
CA ALA A 17 -4.45 23.55 0.58
C ALA A 17 -4.70 22.31 1.45
N LEU A 18 -5.95 21.89 1.63
CA LEU A 18 -6.30 20.68 2.37
C LEU A 18 -5.87 19.41 1.60
N ALA A 19 -6.04 19.40 0.26
CA ALA A 19 -5.54 18.32 -0.60
C ALA A 19 -4.01 18.21 -0.54
N LEU A 20 -3.30 19.34 -0.57
CA LEU A 20 -1.84 19.39 -0.41
C LEU A 20 -1.41 19.02 1.02
N ALA A 21 -2.17 19.40 2.04
CA ALA A 21 -1.92 18.98 3.43
C ALA A 21 -2.16 17.48 3.63
N ILE A 22 -3.17 16.91 2.98
CA ILE A 22 -3.43 15.46 3.00
C ILE A 22 -2.28 14.70 2.32
N VAL A 23 -1.78 15.19 1.19
CA VAL A 23 -0.61 14.59 0.50
C VAL A 23 0.68 14.76 1.32
N GLY A 24 0.83 15.88 2.05
CA GLY A 24 1.97 16.12 2.94
C GLY A 24 1.90 15.42 4.30
N ALA A 25 0.74 14.87 4.67
CA ALA A 25 0.53 14.12 5.91
C ALA A 25 0.84 12.61 5.79
N ALA A 26 1.44 12.16 4.69
CA ALA A 26 2.10 10.87 4.68
C ALA A 26 3.11 10.87 5.84
N PRO A 27 3.09 9.86 6.73
CA PRO A 27 3.96 9.86 7.89
C PRO A 27 5.40 9.98 7.41
N ALA A 28 6.07 11.06 7.83
CA ALA A 28 7.50 11.16 7.65
C ALA A 28 8.10 9.97 8.39
N SER A 29 8.74 9.07 7.66
CA SER A 29 9.58 8.04 8.24
C SER A 29 10.60 8.78 9.13
N GLY A 30 10.47 8.63 10.45
CA GLY A 30 11.39 9.25 11.39
C GLY A 30 12.78 8.72 11.07
N GLU A 31 13.63 9.59 10.53
CA GLU A 31 15.06 9.33 10.44
C GLU A 31 15.60 9.20 11.87
N VAL A 32 15.78 7.96 12.29
CA VAL A 32 16.70 7.66 13.39
C VAL A 32 18.09 7.96 12.84
N GLY A 33 18.66 9.07 13.29
CA GLY A 33 20.00 9.49 12.91
C GLY A 33 21.02 8.39 13.21
N VAL A 34 21.45 7.70 12.18
CA VAL A 34 22.63 6.84 12.22
C VAL A 34 23.82 7.78 12.06
N ALA A 35 24.63 7.87 13.11
CA ALA A 35 25.87 8.62 13.10
C ALA A 35 26.74 8.16 11.90
N GLN A 36 27.13 9.13 11.05
CA GLN A 36 28.08 8.91 9.98
C GLN A 36 29.41 8.47 10.55
N GLN A 37 29.82 7.26 10.20
CA GLN A 37 31.17 6.78 10.36
C GLN A 37 32.00 7.32 9.18
N PRO A 38 33.25 7.82 9.42
CA PRO A 38 34.06 8.38 8.37
C PRO A 38 34.61 7.28 7.44
N ASP A 39 34.56 7.55 6.13
CA ASP A 39 35.13 6.73 5.07
C ASP A 39 36.64 6.56 5.23
N PRO A 40 37.18 5.37 5.22
CA PRO A 40 38.57 5.15 4.93
C PRO A 40 38.74 4.59 3.51
N LEU A 41 39.44 5.30 2.70
CA LEU A 41 40.14 4.92 1.47
C LEU A 41 39.66 5.65 0.22
N GLY A 42 40.42 6.71 -0.05
CA GLY A 42 40.40 7.45 -1.32
C GLY A 42 40.91 6.60 -2.47
N TYR A 43 40.20 6.63 -3.59
CA TYR A 43 40.76 6.33 -4.90
C TYR A 43 40.72 7.57 -5.78
N PRO A 44 41.78 7.79 -6.58
CA PRO A 44 41.94 9.04 -7.34
C PRO A 44 41.11 9.05 -8.62
N THR A 45 40.40 10.13 -8.82
CA THR A 45 39.82 10.53 -10.11
C THR A 45 40.91 11.09 -11.01
N SER A 46 41.15 10.43 -12.15
CA SER A 46 41.52 11.10 -13.40
C SER A 46 41.84 10.10 -14.49
N LEU A 47 41.18 10.31 -15.63
CA LEU A 47 41.60 10.06 -17.03
C LEU A 47 40.30 9.98 -17.84
N GLY A 48 39.95 10.91 -18.68
CA GLY A 48 40.65 11.40 -19.84
C GLY A 48 39.62 11.32 -20.96
N ASP A 49 39.20 12.45 -21.47
CA ASP A 49 38.40 12.63 -22.70
C ASP A 49 39.04 11.88 -23.86
N GLU A 50 38.25 11.12 -24.58
CA GLU A 50 38.47 10.91 -26.01
C GLU A 50 37.15 10.77 -26.75
N ALA A 51 36.88 11.79 -27.55
CA ALA A 51 35.84 11.85 -28.54
C ALA A 51 36.13 10.87 -29.66
N ASP A 52 35.13 10.07 -30.10
CA ASP A 52 35.15 9.52 -31.46
C ASP A 52 33.78 9.67 -32.09
N ASP A 53 33.74 10.58 -33.06
CA ASP A 53 32.72 10.83 -34.05
C ASP A 53 32.52 9.61 -34.92
N ARG A 54 31.33 9.02 -34.94
CA ARG A 54 30.81 8.34 -36.13
C ARG A 54 29.31 8.49 -36.24
N ALA A 55 28.93 9.54 -36.94
CA ALA A 55 27.63 9.67 -37.59
C ALA A 55 27.38 8.49 -38.54
N ALA A 56 26.34 7.69 -38.30
CA ALA A 56 25.76 6.83 -39.30
C ALA A 56 24.29 7.19 -39.46
N THR A 57 24.03 8.05 -40.45
CA THR A 57 22.72 8.34 -41.04
C THR A 57 22.18 7.07 -41.68
N SER A 58 21.07 6.53 -41.19
CA SER A 58 20.19 5.67 -41.93
C SER A 58 18.80 6.33 -42.03
N ALA A 59 18.67 7.13 -43.08
CA ALA A 59 17.38 7.63 -43.52
C ALA A 59 16.56 6.48 -44.15
N TRP A 60 15.42 6.17 -43.56
CA TRP A 60 14.39 5.38 -44.18
C TRP A 60 13.69 6.22 -45.24
N PRO A 61 13.48 5.71 -46.47
CA PRO A 61 12.71 6.41 -47.51
C PRO A 61 11.22 6.42 -47.10
N PRO A 62 10.49 7.49 -47.43
CA PRO A 62 9.05 7.57 -47.18
C PRO A 62 8.30 6.53 -48.02
N PRO A 63 7.18 5.97 -47.53
CA PRO A 63 6.38 5.03 -48.29
C PRO A 63 5.79 5.73 -49.51
N LYS A 64 5.93 5.10 -50.70
CA LYS A 64 5.30 5.51 -51.93
C LYS A 64 3.79 5.49 -51.75
N ARG A 65 3.13 6.62 -52.05
CA ARG A 65 1.67 6.68 -52.25
C ARG A 65 1.27 5.65 -53.29
N ALA A 66 0.39 4.74 -52.89
CA ALA A 66 -0.31 3.90 -53.81
C ALA A 66 -1.30 4.76 -54.61
N ASP A 67 -1.32 4.54 -55.90
CA ASP A 67 -2.17 5.23 -56.87
C ASP A 67 -3.64 5.13 -56.47
N GLU A 68 -4.27 6.27 -56.36
CA GLU A 68 -5.69 6.47 -56.11
C GLU A 68 -6.47 5.97 -57.33
N PRO A 69 -7.43 5.04 -57.21
CA PRO A 69 -8.26 4.67 -58.35
C PRO A 69 -9.21 5.83 -58.67
N GLN A 70 -9.11 6.35 -59.84
CA GLN A 70 -10.06 7.33 -60.41
C GLN A 70 -11.45 6.68 -60.55
N VAL A 71 -12.42 7.17 -59.78
CA VAL A 71 -13.84 6.85 -59.96
C VAL A 71 -14.42 7.83 -60.98
N PRO A 72 -14.98 7.36 -62.10
CA PRO A 72 -15.65 8.25 -63.04
C PRO A 72 -17.07 8.59 -62.57
N GLY A 73 -17.40 9.86 -62.52
CA GLY A 73 -18.78 10.34 -62.43
C GLY A 73 -19.22 10.85 -61.05
N GLY A 74 -18.96 12.10 -60.85
CA GLY A 74 -19.41 13.07 -59.90
C GLY A 74 -20.69 12.86 -59.13
N LEU A 75 -20.52 12.61 -57.85
CA LEU A 75 -21.45 13.09 -56.80
C LEU A 75 -20.57 13.42 -55.61
N ASP A 76 -20.47 14.72 -55.32
CA ASP A 76 -19.83 15.25 -54.11
C ASP A 76 -20.68 14.86 -52.91
N PRO A 77 -20.21 14.03 -51.98
CA PRO A 77 -20.99 13.57 -50.81
C PRO A 77 -21.20 14.65 -49.76
N TYR A 78 -20.67 15.87 -49.95
CA TYR A 78 -20.78 16.97 -48.96
C TYR A 78 -21.59 18.16 -49.46
N ARG A 79 -22.26 18.07 -50.66
CA ARG A 79 -23.11 19.15 -51.11
C ARG A 79 -24.50 18.99 -50.50
N TYR A 80 -24.78 19.74 -49.44
CA TYR A 80 -26.13 20.00 -48.96
C TYR A 80 -26.90 20.70 -50.09
N PRO A 81 -28.13 20.27 -50.42
CA PRO A 81 -28.97 21.00 -51.35
C PRO A 81 -29.36 22.35 -50.75
N ASP A 82 -29.04 23.45 -51.43
CA ASP A 82 -29.57 24.78 -51.12
C ASP A 82 -31.11 24.72 -51.20
N HIS A 83 -31.75 24.94 -50.05
CA HIS A 83 -33.20 25.11 -49.95
C HIS A 83 -33.61 26.50 -50.41
N ALA A 84 -33.53 26.75 -51.70
CA ALA A 84 -34.02 27.96 -52.30
C ALA A 84 -34.94 27.66 -53.45
N ASP A 85 -35.92 26.76 -53.33
CA ASP A 85 -37.08 26.64 -54.21
C ASP A 85 -38.07 25.62 -53.62
N SER A 86 -38.79 26.02 -52.60
CA SER A 86 -40.03 25.35 -52.20
C SER A 86 -41.15 26.38 -52.21
N PRO A 87 -42.24 26.12 -52.92
CA PRO A 87 -43.38 27.05 -52.97
C PRO A 87 -44.01 27.17 -51.61
N ALA A 88 -44.21 28.43 -51.20
CA ALA A 88 -44.94 28.77 -49.99
C ALA A 88 -46.38 28.23 -50.07
N GLY A 89 -46.69 27.34 -49.17
CA GLY A 89 -48.07 26.94 -48.95
C GLY A 89 -48.22 25.51 -48.41
N LEU A 90 -48.69 25.42 -47.20
CA LEU A 90 -49.27 24.27 -46.52
C LEU A 90 -48.36 23.45 -45.64
N LEU A 91 -48.73 23.52 -44.35
CA LEU A 91 -48.29 22.75 -43.19
C LEU A 91 -47.13 23.38 -42.41
N ALA A 92 -47.46 24.44 -41.66
CA ALA A 92 -46.75 24.75 -40.45
C ALA A 92 -46.91 23.54 -39.47
N TRP A 93 -45.97 22.62 -39.57
CA TRP A 93 -45.73 21.71 -38.45
C TRP A 93 -45.16 22.58 -37.33
N HIS A 94 -45.98 22.86 -36.30
CA HIS A 94 -45.47 23.27 -35.03
C HIS A 94 -44.53 22.14 -34.57
N ALA A 95 -43.27 22.23 -34.91
CA ALA A 95 -42.25 21.54 -34.18
C ALA A 95 -42.26 22.12 -32.79
N GLU A 96 -43.01 21.50 -31.88
CA GLU A 96 -42.78 21.69 -30.49
C GLU A 96 -41.27 21.48 -30.26
N PRO A 97 -40.61 22.42 -29.55
CA PRO A 97 -39.19 22.17 -29.22
C PRO A 97 -39.16 20.90 -28.44
N VAL A 98 -38.64 19.83 -29.03
CA VAL A 98 -38.34 18.57 -28.37
C VAL A 98 -37.49 18.94 -27.14
N PRO A 99 -37.96 18.72 -25.94
CA PRO A 99 -37.15 19.01 -24.75
C PRO A 99 -35.90 18.14 -24.89
N ALA A 100 -34.78 18.78 -25.12
CA ALA A 100 -33.49 18.15 -25.16
C ALA A 100 -33.11 17.72 -23.73
N SER A 101 -33.77 16.70 -23.19
CA SER A 101 -33.40 16.08 -21.92
C SER A 101 -32.62 14.82 -22.23
N CYS A 102 -31.32 14.85 -22.00
CA CYS A 102 -30.48 13.64 -21.96
C CYS A 102 -30.98 12.62 -20.93
N CYS A 103 -31.97 12.97 -20.13
CA CYS A 103 -32.54 12.13 -19.09
C CYS A 103 -33.67 11.21 -19.57
N ASP A 104 -34.15 11.34 -20.83
CA ASP A 104 -35.30 10.57 -21.34
C ASP A 104 -34.92 9.43 -22.30
N ARG A 105 -33.66 9.25 -22.64
CA ARG A 105 -33.23 8.08 -23.42
C ARG A 105 -32.64 7.04 -22.52
N ASN A 106 -33.37 5.93 -22.40
CA ASN A 106 -32.83 4.67 -21.87
C ASN A 106 -31.60 4.29 -22.71
N LEU A 107 -30.38 4.55 -22.19
CA LEU A 107 -29.13 4.12 -22.80
C LEU A 107 -28.98 2.60 -22.84
N VAL A 108 -29.97 1.86 -22.31
CA VAL A 108 -29.94 0.40 -22.27
C VAL A 108 -30.17 -0.26 -23.63
N ASP A 109 -30.79 0.46 -24.60
CA ASP A 109 -31.09 -0.10 -25.93
C ASP A 109 -29.98 0.10 -26.99
N GLU A 110 -28.89 0.84 -26.66
CA GLU A 110 -27.78 1.05 -27.59
C GLU A 110 -26.50 0.33 -27.14
N ALA A 111 -26.57 -1.00 -27.02
CA ALA A 111 -25.44 -1.86 -26.64
C ALA A 111 -24.29 -1.91 -27.66
N TRP A 112 -24.33 -1.16 -28.76
CA TRP A 112 -23.31 -1.13 -29.79
C TRP A 112 -23.02 0.29 -30.29
N MET A 113 -22.38 1.09 -29.44
CA MET A 113 -21.76 2.34 -29.94
C MET A 113 -20.30 2.05 -30.31
N GLY A 114 -19.91 2.38 -31.53
CA GLY A 114 -18.52 2.31 -31.96
C GLY A 114 -17.63 3.25 -31.15
N PRO A 115 -16.33 2.98 -31.06
CA PRO A 115 -15.38 3.78 -30.23
C PRO A 115 -15.36 5.28 -30.58
N GLY A 116 -15.67 5.65 -31.84
CA GLY A 116 -15.73 7.03 -32.28
C GLY A 116 -16.93 7.81 -31.74
N GLU A 117 -18.07 7.15 -31.56
CA GLU A 117 -19.28 7.81 -31.06
C GLU A 117 -19.22 8.06 -29.55
N LEU A 118 -18.61 7.13 -28.82
CA LEU A 118 -18.31 7.32 -27.42
C LEU A 118 -17.38 8.52 -27.20
N ALA A 119 -16.31 8.63 -28.00
CA ALA A 119 -15.38 9.75 -27.95
C ALA A 119 -16.07 11.08 -28.32
N TYR A 120 -16.95 11.08 -29.29
CA TYR A 120 -17.73 12.26 -29.68
C TYR A 120 -18.67 12.70 -28.54
N ARG A 121 -19.40 11.78 -27.90
CA ARG A 121 -20.28 12.09 -26.76
C ARG A 121 -19.51 12.55 -25.52
N LEU A 122 -18.36 11.98 -25.24
CA LEU A 122 -17.46 12.43 -24.18
C LEU A 122 -16.91 13.84 -24.46
N SER A 123 -16.63 14.16 -25.73
CA SER A 123 -16.07 15.46 -26.12
C SER A 123 -17.10 16.59 -26.21
N THR A 124 -18.34 16.29 -26.59
CA THR A 124 -19.39 17.31 -26.78
C THR A 124 -20.07 17.75 -25.51
N ASN A 125 -19.80 17.11 -24.36
CA ASN A 125 -20.15 17.62 -23.02
C ASN A 125 -21.64 17.90 -22.81
N ARG A 126 -22.52 17.18 -23.49
CA ARG A 126 -23.97 17.43 -23.48
C ARG A 126 -24.73 16.51 -22.51
N CYS A 127 -24.27 16.36 -21.26
CA CYS A 127 -25.16 15.93 -20.19
C CYS A 127 -25.99 17.14 -19.72
N TRP A 128 -27.11 17.37 -20.38
CA TRP A 128 -28.06 18.41 -19.98
C TRP A 128 -28.98 17.82 -18.93
N CYS A 129 -28.67 18.00 -17.63
CA CYS A 129 -29.66 17.79 -16.60
C CYS A 129 -30.75 18.86 -16.75
N SER A 130 -31.96 18.44 -17.10
CA SER A 130 -33.10 19.32 -17.32
C SER A 130 -33.37 20.23 -16.11
N ARG A 131 -33.72 21.48 -16.38
CA ARG A 131 -34.09 22.52 -15.38
C ARG A 131 -35.27 22.14 -14.48
N ASP A 132 -36.09 21.17 -14.89
CA ASP A 132 -37.36 20.89 -14.19
C ASP A 132 -37.25 19.91 -13.01
N HIS A 133 -36.06 19.31 -12.80
CA HIS A 133 -35.86 18.41 -11.66
C HIS A 133 -35.60 19.09 -10.30
N THR A 134 -35.73 20.42 -10.25
CA THR A 134 -35.49 21.19 -9.01
C THR A 134 -36.60 21.01 -7.96
N ARG A 135 -37.72 20.35 -8.28
CA ARG A 135 -38.88 20.20 -7.37
C ARG A 135 -39.03 18.80 -6.75
N VAL A 136 -38.28 17.82 -7.17
CA VAL A 136 -38.34 16.48 -6.55
C VAL A 136 -37.23 16.37 -5.51
N PHE A 137 -37.60 16.24 -4.28
CA PHE A 137 -36.80 16.05 -3.05
C PHE A 137 -35.31 15.90 -3.32
N ARG A 138 -34.56 17.00 -3.16
CA ARG A 138 -33.10 17.02 -3.34
C ARG A 138 -32.48 16.09 -2.32
N THR A 139 -32.07 14.92 -2.76
CA THR A 139 -31.15 14.07 -2.02
C THR A 139 -29.69 14.47 -2.25
N GLU A 140 -29.44 15.34 -3.23
CA GLU A 140 -28.14 15.97 -3.42
C GLU A 140 -28.03 17.18 -2.49
N LEU A 141 -26.93 17.23 -1.74
CA LEU A 141 -26.66 18.35 -0.85
C LEU A 141 -26.36 19.61 -1.67
N PRO A 142 -26.89 20.78 -1.29
CA PRO A 142 -26.52 22.03 -1.93
C PRO A 142 -25.07 22.36 -1.62
N GLY A 143 -24.37 22.99 -2.56
CA GLY A 143 -23.01 23.44 -2.36
C GLY A 143 -22.03 22.85 -3.39
N ARG A 144 -20.84 23.40 -3.40
CA ARG A 144 -19.78 22.99 -4.32
C ARG A 144 -18.62 22.30 -3.63
N ALA A 145 -18.35 22.65 -2.39
CA ALA A 145 -17.32 22.01 -1.59
C ALA A 145 -17.97 20.99 -0.64
N TRP A 146 -17.28 19.91 -0.38
CA TRP A 146 -17.70 18.91 0.58
C TRP A 146 -16.50 18.32 1.32
N LEU A 147 -16.76 17.86 2.53
CA LEU A 147 -15.80 17.18 3.39
C LEU A 147 -16.48 15.96 4.00
N SER A 148 -15.80 14.82 4.01
CA SER A 148 -16.24 13.63 4.72
C SER A 148 -15.17 13.13 5.68
N ALA A 149 -15.63 12.55 6.79
CA ALA A 149 -14.81 11.85 7.75
C ALA A 149 -15.50 10.53 8.10
N GLU A 150 -14.75 9.43 8.00
CA GLU A 150 -15.23 8.09 8.25
C GLU A 150 -14.30 7.37 9.23
N TYR A 151 -14.89 6.68 10.19
CA TYR A 151 -14.23 5.68 11.01
C TYR A 151 -14.21 4.36 10.23
N LEU A 152 -13.06 3.70 10.21
CA LEU A 152 -12.84 2.45 9.51
C LEU A 152 -12.68 1.31 10.50
N LEU A 153 -13.30 0.18 10.21
CA LEU A 153 -13.08 -1.10 10.87
C LEU A 153 -12.73 -2.12 9.78
N TRP A 154 -11.44 -2.26 9.50
CA TRP A 154 -10.93 -3.04 8.38
C TRP A 154 -10.07 -4.21 8.84
N ALA A 155 -10.20 -5.34 8.13
CA ALA A 155 -9.25 -6.44 8.18
C ALA A 155 -8.22 -6.28 7.07
N THR A 156 -6.99 -6.67 7.33
CA THR A 156 -5.90 -6.71 6.35
C THR A 156 -5.39 -8.12 6.17
N GLN A 157 -4.75 -8.37 5.03
CA GLN A 157 -4.06 -9.63 4.82
C GLN A 157 -2.94 -9.77 5.84
N GLY A 158 -2.96 -10.87 6.60
CA GLY A 158 -1.87 -11.27 7.47
C GLY A 158 -0.64 -11.71 6.69
N THR A 159 0.45 -11.96 7.39
CA THR A 159 1.68 -12.54 6.86
C THR A 159 1.94 -13.90 7.48
N SER A 160 2.66 -14.78 6.78
CA SER A 160 3.07 -16.09 7.31
C SER A 160 4.50 -15.98 7.82
N LEU A 161 4.70 -16.30 9.09
CA LEU A 161 6.04 -16.34 9.69
C LEU A 161 6.63 -17.73 9.56
N PRO A 162 7.93 -17.87 9.22
CA PRO A 162 8.66 -19.12 9.44
C PRO A 162 8.74 -19.41 10.94
N PRO A 163 9.09 -20.62 11.37
CA PRO A 163 9.37 -20.89 12.77
C PRO A 163 10.53 -20.00 13.26
N LEU A 164 10.26 -19.18 14.31
CA LEU A 164 11.22 -18.21 14.83
C LEU A 164 11.71 -18.57 16.23
N VAL A 165 10.88 -19.21 17.05
CA VAL A 165 11.24 -19.61 18.39
C VAL A 165 10.72 -21.02 18.65
N THR A 166 11.61 -21.88 19.15
CA THR A 166 11.28 -23.22 19.59
C THR A 166 11.61 -23.42 21.04
N ALA A 167 10.97 -24.42 21.66
CA ALA A 167 11.25 -24.84 23.02
C ALA A 167 11.44 -26.36 23.09
N SER A 168 12.44 -26.79 23.82
CA SER A 168 12.69 -28.21 24.13
C SER A 168 12.67 -28.48 25.63
N PRO A 169 12.20 -29.67 26.07
CA PRO A 169 12.14 -30.00 27.48
C PRO A 169 13.54 -30.12 28.09
N PHE A 170 13.59 -29.99 29.40
CA PHE A 170 14.82 -30.27 30.16
C PHE A 170 15.34 -31.68 29.89
N GLY A 171 16.68 -31.81 29.77
CA GLY A 171 17.33 -33.08 29.49
C GLY A 171 17.42 -33.43 27.99
N THR A 172 16.89 -32.60 27.10
CA THR A 172 17.13 -32.73 25.66
C THR A 172 18.65 -32.59 25.39
N PRO A 173 19.29 -33.53 24.66
CA PRO A 173 20.69 -33.40 24.29
C PRO A 173 20.99 -32.09 23.59
N ALA A 174 22.16 -31.51 23.80
CA ALA A 174 22.58 -30.24 23.23
C ALA A 174 22.41 -30.15 21.71
N ALA A 175 22.72 -31.20 21.01
CA ALA A 175 22.64 -31.26 19.54
C ALA A 175 21.20 -31.26 19.01
N ASP A 176 20.23 -31.61 19.86
CA ASP A 176 18.83 -31.80 19.51
C ASP A 176 17.93 -30.69 20.08
N ALA A 177 18.49 -29.89 21.01
CA ALA A 177 17.72 -28.84 21.70
C ALA A 177 17.29 -27.75 20.72
N GLY A 178 15.98 -27.49 20.65
CA GLY A 178 15.36 -26.50 19.75
C GLY A 178 15.23 -26.94 18.30
N VAL A 179 15.81 -28.10 17.91
CA VAL A 179 15.76 -28.57 16.52
C VAL A 179 14.35 -29.06 16.16
N ILE A 180 13.80 -28.52 15.07
CA ILE A 180 12.47 -28.92 14.58
C ILE A 180 12.50 -30.37 14.12
N GLY A 181 11.52 -31.15 14.54
CA GLY A 181 11.40 -32.59 14.26
C GLY A 181 11.97 -33.47 15.37
N THR A 182 12.71 -32.93 16.32
CA THR A 182 13.17 -33.68 17.50
C THR A 182 12.02 -33.94 18.47
N PRO A 183 11.91 -35.15 19.03
CA PRO A 183 10.87 -35.46 20.00
C PRO A 183 10.87 -34.50 21.22
N GLY A 184 9.70 -33.93 21.52
CA GLY A 184 9.51 -32.97 22.60
C GLY A 184 9.79 -31.51 22.24
N THR A 185 10.45 -31.23 21.11
CA THR A 185 10.58 -29.85 20.60
C THR A 185 9.25 -29.35 20.05
N ARG A 186 8.85 -28.16 20.45
CA ARG A 186 7.64 -27.48 19.98
C ARG A 186 7.97 -26.08 19.47
N ILE A 187 7.28 -25.63 18.44
CA ILE A 187 7.38 -24.26 17.96
C ILE A 187 6.52 -23.39 18.88
N LEU A 188 7.11 -22.36 19.46
CA LEU A 188 6.40 -21.37 20.28
C LEU A 188 5.85 -20.23 19.42
N TYR A 189 6.68 -19.74 18.47
CA TYR A 189 6.32 -18.63 17.59
C TYR A 189 6.72 -18.91 16.15
N GLY A 190 5.88 -18.41 15.22
CA GLY A 190 5.99 -18.67 13.80
C GLY A 190 5.28 -19.95 13.37
N ASN A 191 5.56 -20.40 12.15
CA ASN A 191 4.91 -21.52 11.47
C ASN A 191 3.39 -21.30 11.28
N GLY A 192 2.97 -20.05 11.09
CA GLY A 192 1.56 -19.71 10.90
C GLY A 192 1.33 -18.28 10.49
N GLY A 193 0.06 -17.99 10.17
CA GLY A 193 -0.37 -16.63 9.82
C GLY A 193 -0.54 -15.75 11.05
N VAL A 194 -0.05 -14.54 10.95
CA VAL A 194 -0.14 -13.47 11.98
C VAL A 194 -0.68 -12.19 11.34
N ASP A 195 -1.13 -11.23 12.17
CA ASP A 195 -1.51 -9.88 11.75
C ASP A 195 -2.73 -9.79 10.81
N GLY A 196 -3.60 -10.80 10.81
CA GLY A 196 -4.85 -10.84 10.06
C GLY A 196 -6.05 -10.25 10.81
N THR A 197 -5.84 -9.38 11.79
CA THR A 197 -6.87 -8.89 12.72
C THR A 197 -7.60 -7.65 12.19
N MET A 198 -8.76 -7.36 12.80
CA MET A 198 -9.51 -6.12 12.53
C MET A 198 -8.76 -4.92 13.11
N ARG A 199 -8.62 -3.86 12.29
CA ARG A 199 -7.94 -2.61 12.65
C ARG A 199 -8.90 -1.44 12.60
N SER A 200 -8.77 -0.55 13.56
CA SER A 200 -9.38 0.77 13.50
C SER A 200 -8.62 1.66 12.54
N GLY A 201 -9.32 2.60 11.92
CA GLY A 201 -8.70 3.57 11.02
C GLY A 201 -9.60 4.77 10.76
N ALA A 202 -9.14 5.65 9.90
CA ALA A 202 -9.88 6.80 9.45
C ALA A 202 -9.74 7.01 7.94
N ARG A 203 -10.82 7.49 7.31
CA ARG A 203 -10.81 8.06 5.97
C ARG A 203 -11.25 9.51 6.06
N LEU A 204 -10.48 10.38 5.45
CA LEU A 204 -10.82 11.79 5.25
C LEU A 204 -10.89 12.04 3.76
N ALA A 205 -11.96 12.67 3.28
CA ALA A 205 -12.03 13.08 1.89
C ALA A 205 -12.61 14.48 1.77
N ALA A 206 -12.11 15.21 0.80
CA ALA A 206 -12.57 16.55 0.46
C ALA A 206 -12.69 16.69 -1.04
N GLY A 207 -13.71 17.40 -1.48
CA GLY A 207 -13.91 17.61 -2.90
C GLY A 207 -14.52 18.96 -3.23
N TYR A 208 -14.39 19.33 -4.51
CA TYR A 208 -14.94 20.55 -5.05
C TYR A 208 -15.55 20.33 -6.42
N TRP A 209 -16.81 20.75 -6.58
CA TRP A 209 -17.54 20.71 -7.83
C TRP A 209 -17.35 22.01 -8.62
N PHE A 210 -16.80 21.93 -9.82
CA PHE A 210 -16.59 23.09 -10.69
C PHE A 210 -17.90 23.66 -11.23
N THR A 211 -18.93 22.82 -11.31
CA THR A 211 -20.26 23.20 -11.82
C THR A 211 -21.33 23.08 -10.72
N PRO A 212 -22.34 23.97 -10.70
CA PRO A 212 -23.43 23.87 -9.73
C PRO A 212 -24.27 22.59 -9.88
N ARG A 213 -24.18 21.93 -11.03
CA ARG A 213 -24.87 20.66 -11.32
C ARG A 213 -24.06 19.44 -10.90
N GLN A 214 -22.88 19.64 -10.31
CA GLN A 214 -21.99 18.56 -9.85
C GLN A 214 -21.57 17.58 -10.97
N GLU A 215 -21.39 18.11 -12.20
CA GLU A 215 -21.01 17.31 -13.36
C GLU A 215 -19.50 17.04 -13.40
N ARG A 216 -18.71 17.99 -12.91
CA ARG A 216 -17.25 17.95 -12.90
C ARG A 216 -16.72 18.40 -11.57
N GLY A 217 -15.75 17.68 -11.06
CA GLY A 217 -15.15 18.01 -9.78
C GLY A 217 -13.79 17.35 -9.58
N ILE A 218 -13.18 17.70 -8.50
CA ILE A 218 -11.95 17.08 -8.00
C ILE A 218 -12.21 16.61 -6.58
N GLU A 219 -11.60 15.49 -6.23
CA GLU A 219 -11.63 14.93 -4.89
C GLU A 219 -10.24 14.47 -4.49
N ALA A 220 -9.90 14.69 -3.25
CA ALA A 220 -8.73 14.09 -2.61
C ALA A 220 -9.19 13.28 -1.42
N SER A 221 -8.64 12.08 -1.24
CA SER A 221 -8.89 11.25 -0.07
C SER A 221 -7.61 10.74 0.56
N TRP A 222 -7.68 10.53 1.86
CA TRP A 222 -6.65 9.91 2.68
C TRP A 222 -7.27 8.80 3.51
N VAL A 223 -6.58 7.66 3.58
CA VAL A 223 -6.91 6.52 4.42
C VAL A 223 -5.70 6.17 5.27
N GLY A 224 -5.90 5.98 6.56
CA GLY A 224 -4.88 5.48 7.47
C GLY A 224 -5.50 4.44 8.40
N LEU A 225 -4.83 3.29 8.53
CA LEU A 225 -5.16 2.28 9.53
C LEU A 225 -4.21 2.42 10.72
N ALA A 226 -4.72 2.15 11.92
CA ALA A 226 -3.90 2.09 13.11
C ALA A 226 -2.79 1.03 12.94
N THR A 227 -1.58 1.35 13.37
CA THR A 227 -0.48 0.38 13.42
C THR A 227 -0.87 -0.77 14.33
N THR A 228 -0.76 -1.99 13.83
CA THR A 228 -0.85 -3.19 14.67
C THR A 228 0.55 -3.56 15.13
N THR A 229 0.61 -4.03 16.36
CA THR A 229 1.83 -4.58 16.94
C THR A 229 1.47 -5.91 17.57
N GLU A 230 2.01 -6.98 17.00
CA GLU A 230 1.93 -8.31 17.62
C GLU A 230 3.21 -8.57 18.37
N GLN A 231 3.08 -8.80 19.67
CA GLN A 231 4.20 -9.14 20.55
C GLN A 231 4.03 -10.56 21.06
N ALA A 232 5.14 -11.26 21.10
CA ALA A 232 5.18 -12.59 21.61
C ALA A 232 6.45 -12.74 22.45
N THR A 233 6.29 -13.13 23.73
CA THR A 233 7.39 -13.29 24.67
C THR A 233 7.41 -14.72 25.21
N ALA A 234 8.59 -15.26 25.41
CA ALA A 234 8.78 -16.52 26.10
C ALA A 234 9.98 -16.42 27.05
N ASP A 235 9.79 -16.91 28.26
CA ASP A 235 10.81 -16.91 29.29
C ASP A 235 11.07 -18.34 29.78
N ALA A 236 12.32 -18.61 30.13
CA ALA A 236 12.75 -19.85 30.74
C ALA A 236 13.74 -19.60 31.87
N ALA A 237 13.54 -20.28 33.00
CA ALA A 237 14.40 -20.18 34.13
C ALA A 237 14.87 -21.58 34.63
N GLY A 238 16.09 -21.68 35.16
CA GLY A 238 16.63 -22.94 35.59
C GLY A 238 16.96 -23.91 34.43
N GLY A 239 17.13 -23.40 33.21
CA GLY A 239 17.46 -24.20 32.03
C GLY A 239 16.32 -25.05 31.48
N ALA A 240 15.05 -24.70 31.77
CA ALA A 240 13.88 -25.40 31.24
C ALA A 240 12.69 -24.44 31.02
N PRO A 241 12.01 -24.50 29.83
CA PRO A 241 12.44 -25.20 28.63
C PRO A 241 13.66 -24.52 27.99
N TRP A 242 14.41 -25.25 27.16
CA TRP A 242 15.44 -24.64 26.30
C TRP A 242 14.76 -23.81 25.22
N LEU A 243 14.99 -22.49 25.20
CA LEU A 243 14.57 -21.61 24.12
C LEU A 243 15.65 -21.57 23.04
N ALA A 244 15.22 -21.63 21.77
CA ALA A 244 16.13 -21.65 20.64
C ALA A 244 15.53 -20.96 19.41
N VAL A 245 16.40 -20.48 18.51
CA VAL A 245 16.03 -20.03 17.19
C VAL A 245 16.35 -21.15 16.19
N PRO A 246 15.34 -21.75 15.54
CA PRO A 246 15.56 -22.84 14.57
C PRO A 246 16.01 -22.29 13.23
N PHE A 247 16.83 -23.06 12.51
CA PHE A 247 17.28 -22.74 11.15
C PHE A 247 17.63 -24.04 10.39
N VAL A 248 17.87 -23.92 9.07
CA VAL A 248 18.45 -24.98 8.26
C VAL A 248 19.93 -24.70 8.12
N ASN A 249 20.79 -25.66 8.55
CA ASN A 249 22.24 -25.51 8.46
C ASN A 249 22.70 -25.61 7.01
N ALA A 250 23.25 -24.54 6.45
CA ALA A 250 23.69 -24.45 5.06
C ALA A 250 24.86 -25.43 4.71
N LEU A 251 25.60 -25.88 5.72
CA LEU A 251 26.71 -26.82 5.51
C LEU A 251 26.27 -28.28 5.40
N SER A 252 25.19 -28.65 6.12
CA SER A 252 24.71 -30.03 6.19
C SER A 252 23.35 -30.23 5.50
N GLY A 253 22.60 -29.16 5.24
CA GLY A 253 21.21 -29.20 4.75
C GLY A 253 20.21 -29.75 5.78
N GLN A 254 20.59 -29.90 7.04
CA GLN A 254 19.75 -30.46 8.09
C GLN A 254 19.18 -29.37 8.99
N PRO A 255 17.97 -29.58 9.58
CA PRO A 255 17.48 -28.75 10.63
C PRO A 255 18.48 -28.61 11.78
N ALA A 256 18.62 -27.41 12.28
CA ALA A 256 19.49 -27.08 13.41
C ALA A 256 18.82 -25.96 14.24
N ALA A 257 19.40 -25.64 15.38
CA ALA A 257 18.92 -24.52 16.21
C ALA A 257 20.08 -23.87 16.95
N VAL A 258 19.99 -22.56 17.15
CA VAL A 258 20.86 -21.84 18.09
C VAL A 258 20.20 -21.85 19.45
N VAL A 259 20.81 -22.56 20.39
CA VAL A 259 20.47 -22.49 21.80
C VAL A 259 21.52 -21.63 22.49
N VAL A 260 21.10 -20.70 23.30
CA VAL A 260 22.02 -19.78 23.96
C VAL A 260 21.88 -19.84 25.49
N PRO A 261 22.98 -20.08 26.23
CA PRO A 261 24.31 -20.54 25.76
C PRO A 261 24.26 -21.94 25.16
N ALA A 262 25.31 -22.31 24.38
CA ALA A 262 25.41 -23.66 23.85
C ALA A 262 25.28 -24.68 25.00
N PRO A 263 24.48 -25.73 24.84
CA PRO A 263 24.19 -26.66 25.91
C PRO A 263 25.47 -27.41 26.29
N GLY A 264 26.07 -26.99 27.34
CA GLY A 264 26.88 -27.86 28.19
C GLY A 264 25.98 -28.37 29.29
N ALA A 265 26.30 -29.37 30.04
CA ALA A 265 25.47 -29.88 31.13
C ALA A 265 24.68 -28.77 31.85
N PRO A 266 23.46 -29.05 32.36
CA PRO A 266 22.67 -28.06 33.13
C PRO A 266 23.62 -27.39 34.13
N PRO A 267 23.56 -26.04 34.25
CA PRO A 267 24.46 -25.37 35.16
C PRO A 267 24.35 -26.05 36.52
N ALA A 268 25.48 -26.64 36.95
CA ALA A 268 25.54 -27.26 38.27
C ALA A 268 25.31 -26.15 39.31
N ASP A 269 24.45 -26.41 40.33
CA ASP A 269 24.33 -25.50 41.45
C ASP A 269 25.75 -25.08 41.93
N PRO A 270 26.03 -23.76 42.00
CA PRO A 270 25.13 -22.59 42.11
C PRO A 270 24.83 -21.79 40.84
N LEU A 271 25.07 -22.31 39.61
CA LEU A 271 24.82 -21.62 38.36
C LEU A 271 23.33 -21.64 37.97
N GLN A 272 22.80 -20.49 37.65
CA GLN A 272 21.42 -20.34 37.17
C GLN A 272 21.42 -19.83 35.74
N LEU A 273 20.63 -20.45 34.85
CA LEU A 273 20.40 -20.01 33.47
C LEU A 273 19.01 -19.42 33.36
N THR A 274 18.94 -18.21 32.80
CA THR A 274 17.69 -17.60 32.35
C THR A 274 17.74 -17.30 30.89
N GLN A 275 16.65 -17.52 30.18
CA GLN A 275 16.50 -17.21 28.77
C GLN A 275 15.22 -16.42 28.57
N ALA A 276 15.23 -15.49 27.65
CA ALA A 276 14.07 -14.75 27.22
C ALA A 276 14.06 -14.60 25.69
N SER A 277 12.90 -14.66 25.10
CA SER A 277 12.69 -14.34 23.68
C SER A 277 11.60 -13.29 23.56
N ASP A 278 11.85 -12.26 22.78
CA ASP A 278 10.89 -11.21 22.45
C ASP A 278 10.78 -11.11 20.92
N LEU A 279 9.55 -11.21 20.43
CA LEU A 279 9.21 -11.03 19.03
C LEU A 279 8.24 -9.86 18.92
N ASN A 280 8.53 -8.92 18.03
CA ASN A 280 7.69 -7.78 17.73
C ASN A 280 7.49 -7.67 16.21
N LEU A 281 6.23 -7.73 15.77
CA LEU A 281 5.83 -7.46 14.39
C LEU A 281 4.91 -6.24 14.37
N ALA A 282 5.34 -5.18 13.72
CA ALA A 282 4.56 -3.95 13.50
C ALA A 282 4.21 -3.80 12.03
N THR A 283 2.93 -3.51 11.73
CA THR A 283 2.44 -3.27 10.37
C THR A 283 1.67 -1.97 10.30
N GLN A 284 2.01 -1.12 9.34
CA GLN A 284 1.34 0.16 9.06
C GLN A 284 0.87 0.22 7.62
N PHE A 285 -0.37 0.71 7.40
CA PHE A 285 -0.94 0.91 6.07
C PHE A 285 -1.54 2.29 5.93
N GLY A 286 -1.29 2.93 4.79
CA GLY A 286 -1.86 4.22 4.41
C GLY A 286 -2.07 4.36 2.91
N SER A 287 -2.98 5.25 2.52
CA SER A 287 -3.31 5.53 1.12
C SER A 287 -3.71 6.98 0.94
N VAL A 288 -3.35 7.55 -0.19
CA VAL A 288 -3.81 8.86 -0.66
C VAL A 288 -4.21 8.75 -2.12
N ASP A 289 -5.32 9.35 -2.50
CA ASP A 289 -5.69 9.52 -3.89
C ASP A 289 -6.21 10.93 -4.21
N VAL A 290 -6.00 11.34 -5.44
CA VAL A 290 -6.56 12.57 -6.00
C VAL A 290 -7.17 12.24 -7.34
N ILE A 291 -8.49 12.42 -7.47
CA ILE A 291 -9.25 12.06 -8.65
C ILE A 291 -10.01 13.24 -9.22
N TYR A 292 -10.07 13.32 -10.54
CA TYR A 292 -11.01 14.13 -11.27
C TYR A 292 -12.26 13.29 -11.54
N ARG A 293 -13.44 13.86 -11.30
CA ARG A 293 -14.75 13.24 -11.56
C ARG A 293 -15.43 13.93 -12.74
N HIS A 294 -15.95 13.14 -13.67
CA HIS A 294 -16.73 13.62 -14.82
C HIS A 294 -18.03 12.82 -14.97
N ALA A 295 -19.19 13.50 -14.86
CA ALA A 295 -20.47 12.84 -15.06
C ALA A 295 -20.68 12.51 -16.54
N ILE A 296 -20.86 11.23 -16.84
CA ILE A 296 -21.12 10.72 -18.19
C ILE A 296 -22.57 10.29 -18.42
N ALA A 297 -23.33 10.10 -17.33
CA ALA A 297 -24.77 9.90 -17.37
C ALA A 297 -25.42 10.64 -16.20
N CYS A 298 -26.55 11.31 -16.47
CA CYS A 298 -27.33 12.04 -15.48
C CYS A 298 -28.82 11.74 -15.72
N GLU A 299 -29.39 10.91 -14.88
CA GLU A 299 -30.80 10.55 -14.90
C GLU A 299 -31.52 11.09 -13.65
N LYS A 300 -32.84 10.93 -13.61
CA LYS A 300 -33.66 11.46 -12.51
C LYS A 300 -33.25 10.97 -11.13
N PHE A 301 -32.83 9.69 -11.04
CA PHE A 301 -32.48 9.02 -9.77
C PHE A 301 -31.12 8.32 -9.82
N HIS A 302 -30.33 8.59 -10.88
CA HIS A 302 -29.07 7.92 -11.10
C HIS A 302 -28.06 8.87 -11.74
N ARG A 303 -26.80 8.71 -11.34
CA ARG A 303 -25.66 9.41 -11.96
C ARG A 303 -24.46 8.49 -12.03
N ARG A 304 -23.77 8.55 -13.17
CA ARG A 304 -22.53 7.82 -13.40
C ARG A 304 -21.40 8.80 -13.64
N TYR A 305 -20.30 8.58 -12.91
CA TYR A 305 -19.08 9.36 -13.11
C TYR A 305 -17.97 8.46 -13.62
N LEU A 306 -17.26 8.95 -14.64
CA LEU A 306 -15.93 8.49 -14.97
C LEU A 306 -14.95 9.22 -14.05
N VAL A 307 -14.00 8.50 -13.46
CA VAL A 307 -12.96 9.07 -12.62
C VAL A 307 -11.59 8.73 -13.14
N GLY A 308 -10.64 9.64 -12.94
CA GLY A 308 -9.24 9.43 -13.28
C GLY A 308 -8.35 10.33 -12.44
N GLY A 309 -7.19 9.83 -12.05
CA GLY A 309 -6.33 10.55 -11.14
C GLY A 309 -5.04 9.84 -10.80
N TYR A 310 -4.54 10.12 -9.62
CA TYR A 310 -3.30 9.58 -9.07
C TYR A 310 -3.57 8.89 -7.74
N ARG A 311 -2.89 7.75 -7.53
CA ARG A 311 -2.96 6.94 -6.32
C ARG A 311 -1.57 6.70 -5.73
N TYR A 312 -1.48 6.89 -4.42
CA TYR A 312 -0.34 6.49 -3.59
C TYR A 312 -0.80 5.52 -2.51
N LEU A 313 -0.05 4.44 -2.32
CA LEU A 313 -0.23 3.48 -1.21
C LEU A 313 1.10 3.29 -0.49
N MET A 314 1.03 3.02 0.79
CA MET A 314 2.17 2.67 1.64
C MET A 314 1.81 1.49 2.53
N LEU A 315 2.69 0.49 2.56
CA LEU A 315 2.66 -0.63 3.50
C LEU A 315 4.06 -0.78 4.09
N GLU A 316 4.16 -0.68 5.39
CA GLU A 316 5.41 -0.87 6.13
C GLU A 316 5.25 -1.99 7.13
N ASP A 317 6.16 -2.96 7.06
CA ASP A 317 6.29 -4.04 8.02
C ASP A 317 7.65 -3.99 8.68
N GLN A 318 7.68 -4.17 10.00
CA GLN A 318 8.91 -4.31 10.77
C GLN A 318 8.79 -5.51 11.71
N LEU A 319 9.65 -6.50 11.52
CA LEU A 319 9.80 -7.66 12.38
C LEU A 319 11.13 -7.56 13.13
N THR A 320 11.07 -7.66 14.45
CA THR A 320 12.26 -7.73 15.31
C THR A 320 12.15 -8.95 16.20
N SER A 321 13.18 -9.78 16.21
CA SER A 321 13.30 -10.96 17.06
C SER A 321 14.54 -10.82 17.92
N THR A 322 14.39 -10.91 19.23
CA THR A 322 15.49 -10.84 20.17
C THR A 322 15.47 -12.09 21.06
N ILE A 323 16.61 -12.77 21.15
CA ILE A 323 16.81 -13.85 22.13
C ILE A 323 17.93 -13.45 23.08
N THR A 324 17.66 -13.57 24.37
CA THR A 324 18.60 -13.24 25.44
C THR A 324 18.81 -14.46 26.31
N SER A 325 20.04 -14.66 26.72
CA SER A 325 20.41 -15.67 27.71
C SER A 325 21.38 -15.09 28.74
N GLN A 326 21.20 -15.45 29.96
CA GLN A 326 22.04 -15.00 31.08
C GLN A 326 22.37 -16.15 32.02
N ILE A 327 23.64 -16.29 32.32
CA ILE A 327 24.13 -17.20 33.37
C ILE A 327 24.46 -16.39 34.59
N ALA A 328 23.94 -16.83 35.74
CA ALA A 328 24.21 -16.22 37.04
C ALA A 328 24.79 -17.25 38.03
N MET A 329 25.62 -16.82 38.96
CA MET A 329 26.15 -17.61 40.04
C MET A 329 25.86 -16.91 41.38
N GLY A 330 25.15 -17.58 42.26
CA GLY A 330 24.74 -16.99 43.54
C GLY A 330 23.87 -15.73 43.38
N GLY A 331 23.08 -15.63 42.28
CA GLY A 331 22.26 -14.48 41.94
C GLY A 331 23.01 -13.33 41.24
N MET A 332 24.33 -13.43 41.03
CA MET A 332 25.10 -12.43 40.28
C MET A 332 25.30 -12.91 38.84
N PRO A 333 24.96 -12.08 37.80
CA PRO A 333 25.19 -12.41 36.41
C PRO A 333 26.69 -12.52 36.14
N ILE A 334 27.13 -13.59 35.50
CA ILE A 334 28.54 -13.83 35.14
C ILE A 334 28.77 -13.81 33.66
N ASP A 335 27.77 -14.18 32.86
CA ASP A 335 27.86 -14.21 31.42
C ASP A 335 26.49 -13.95 30.79
N GLY A 336 26.47 -13.25 29.67
CA GLY A 336 25.24 -12.89 28.96
C GLY A 336 25.44 -12.85 27.48
N PHE A 337 24.35 -13.19 26.76
CA PHE A 337 24.29 -13.17 25.33
C PHE A 337 22.94 -12.60 24.86
N THR A 338 22.96 -11.69 23.91
CA THR A 338 21.77 -11.17 23.29
C THR A 338 21.96 -11.14 21.78
N ALA A 339 21.14 -11.87 21.04
CA ALA A 339 21.08 -11.79 19.58
C ALA A 339 19.77 -11.13 19.15
N THR A 340 19.88 -10.18 18.24
CA THR A 340 18.74 -9.45 17.67
C THR A 340 18.80 -9.55 16.15
N ASP A 341 17.69 -9.93 15.55
CA ASP A 341 17.42 -9.91 14.11
C ASP A 341 16.31 -8.90 13.81
N SER A 342 16.48 -8.08 12.79
CA SER A 342 15.50 -7.09 12.35
C SER A 342 15.34 -7.13 10.85
N PHE A 343 14.09 -7.28 10.41
CA PHE A 343 13.68 -7.27 9.01
C PHE A 343 12.63 -6.18 8.84
N ARG A 344 12.86 -5.23 7.94
CA ARG A 344 11.93 -4.14 7.66
C ARG A 344 11.71 -4.05 6.16
N THR A 345 10.45 -3.92 5.75
CA THR A 345 10.06 -3.64 4.36
C THR A 345 9.18 -2.41 4.31
N LEU A 346 9.40 -1.57 3.31
CA LEU A 346 8.57 -0.42 2.99
C LEU A 346 8.17 -0.52 1.52
N SER A 347 6.91 -0.85 1.26
CA SER A 347 6.32 -0.90 -0.07
C SER A 347 5.54 0.38 -0.33
N GLN A 348 5.86 1.08 -1.43
CA GLN A 348 5.24 2.34 -1.85
C GLN A 348 4.75 2.22 -3.29
N PHE A 349 3.43 2.26 -3.49
CA PHE A 349 2.82 2.28 -4.82
C PHE A 349 2.62 3.72 -5.29
N ASN A 350 2.95 3.96 -6.54
CA ASN A 350 2.71 5.21 -7.24
C ASN A 350 2.13 4.90 -8.62
N GLY A 351 0.92 5.38 -8.91
CA GLY A 351 0.27 5.02 -10.16
C GLY A 351 -0.84 5.96 -10.61
N GLY A 352 -1.18 5.86 -11.89
CA GLY A 352 -2.37 6.45 -12.46
C GLY A 352 -3.60 5.61 -12.13
N GLU A 353 -4.68 6.28 -11.70
CA GLU A 353 -5.94 5.65 -11.29
C GLU A 353 -7.07 6.02 -12.24
N PHE A 354 -7.94 5.07 -12.56
CA PHE A 354 -9.18 5.29 -13.32
C PHE A 354 -10.29 4.37 -12.83
N GLY A 355 -11.54 4.77 -13.08
CA GLY A 355 -12.67 3.97 -12.62
C GLY A 355 -14.01 4.61 -12.87
N LEU A 356 -15.02 4.02 -12.26
CA LEU A 356 -16.42 4.43 -12.36
C LEU A 356 -17.02 4.57 -10.97
N ILE A 357 -17.89 5.57 -10.83
CA ILE A 357 -18.76 5.73 -9.66
C ILE A 357 -20.19 5.76 -10.16
N GLU A 358 -20.99 4.85 -9.66
CA GLU A 358 -22.43 4.80 -9.88
C GLU A 358 -23.13 5.29 -8.62
N ARG A 359 -24.06 6.20 -8.77
CA ARG A 359 -24.84 6.72 -7.63
C ARG A 359 -26.30 6.72 -7.95
N TRP A 360 -27.10 6.06 -7.10
CA TRP A 360 -28.56 6.06 -7.13
C TRP A 360 -29.09 6.74 -5.89
N TRP A 361 -30.20 7.47 -6.01
CA TRP A 361 -30.84 8.08 -4.87
C TRP A 361 -32.36 7.96 -4.93
N ARG A 362 -32.97 7.82 -3.79
CA ARG A 362 -34.41 7.82 -3.64
C ARG A 362 -34.78 8.44 -2.28
N ASN A 363 -35.53 9.52 -2.29
CA ASN A 363 -35.88 10.28 -1.09
C ASN A 363 -34.61 10.76 -0.35
N ARG A 364 -34.42 10.31 0.90
CA ARG A 364 -33.25 10.65 1.72
C ARG A 364 -32.12 9.63 1.63
N TRP A 365 -32.33 8.54 0.94
CA TRP A 365 -31.33 7.47 0.78
C TRP A 365 -30.59 7.62 -0.53
N SER A 366 -29.29 7.39 -0.51
CA SER A 366 -28.54 7.11 -1.72
C SER A 366 -27.61 5.89 -1.55
N LEU A 367 -27.31 5.26 -2.67
CA LEU A 367 -26.40 4.16 -2.78
C LEU A 367 -25.33 4.51 -3.79
N GLN A 368 -24.08 4.37 -3.42
CA GLN A 368 -22.92 4.57 -4.30
C GLN A 368 -22.18 3.25 -4.47
N LEU A 369 -21.90 2.88 -5.72
CA LEU A 369 -20.93 1.85 -6.06
C LEU A 369 -19.69 2.52 -6.64
N LEU A 370 -18.53 2.06 -6.21
CA LEU A 370 -17.22 2.52 -6.64
C LEU A 370 -16.44 1.34 -7.21
N GLY A 371 -15.86 1.49 -8.38
CA GLY A 371 -14.87 0.57 -8.93
C GLY A 371 -13.70 1.35 -9.51
N LYS A 372 -12.49 1.16 -8.98
CA LYS A 372 -11.27 1.83 -9.45
C LYS A 372 -10.15 0.81 -9.67
N VAL A 373 -9.32 1.10 -10.66
CA VAL A 373 -8.08 0.37 -10.93
C VAL A 373 -6.96 1.39 -11.08
N ALA A 374 -5.83 1.13 -10.44
CA ALA A 374 -4.61 1.91 -10.64
C ALA A 374 -3.49 1.02 -11.19
N LEU A 375 -2.71 1.56 -12.12
CA LEU A 375 -1.55 0.92 -12.71
C LEU A 375 -0.33 1.80 -12.46
N GLY A 376 0.77 1.20 -12.03
CA GLY A 376 1.96 1.96 -11.67
C GLY A 376 3.13 1.11 -11.26
N ALA A 377 3.95 1.65 -10.40
CA ALA A 377 5.11 0.97 -9.83
C ALA A 377 4.99 0.84 -8.31
N SER A 378 5.42 -0.29 -7.79
CA SER A 378 5.66 -0.54 -6.37
C SER A 378 7.16 -0.44 -6.11
N SER A 379 7.59 0.57 -5.38
CA SER A 379 8.95 0.68 -4.88
C SER A 379 9.03 -0.01 -3.53
N ILE A 380 9.91 -1.00 -3.41
CA ILE A 380 10.05 -1.85 -2.22
C ILE A 380 11.45 -1.66 -1.67
N GLY A 381 11.55 -0.99 -0.53
CA GLY A 381 12.78 -0.88 0.26
C GLY A 381 12.81 -1.98 1.31
N THR A 382 13.87 -2.79 1.32
CA THR A 382 14.12 -3.82 2.32
C THR A 382 15.37 -3.47 3.12
N THR A 383 15.29 -3.59 4.45
CA THR A 383 16.43 -3.41 5.34
C THR A 383 16.52 -4.60 6.28
N ILE A 384 17.66 -5.27 6.27
CA ILE A 384 17.97 -6.38 7.16
C ILE A 384 19.14 -5.97 8.05
N ALA A 385 18.98 -6.13 9.35
CA ALA A 385 20.00 -5.84 10.34
C ALA A 385 20.03 -6.93 11.41
N GLY A 386 21.22 -7.21 11.93
CA GLY A 386 21.40 -8.16 13.01
C GLY A 386 22.62 -7.81 13.84
N SER A 387 22.55 -8.14 15.11
CA SER A 387 23.68 -7.96 16.03
C SER A 387 23.66 -9.01 17.15
N THR A 388 24.83 -9.39 17.56
CA THR A 388 25.05 -10.25 18.73
C THR A 388 25.92 -9.51 19.74
N THR A 389 25.42 -9.34 20.95
CA THR A 389 26.14 -8.73 22.06
C THR A 389 26.43 -9.79 23.10
N THR A 390 27.68 -9.90 23.51
CA THR A 390 28.13 -10.72 24.61
C THR A 390 28.53 -9.81 25.78
N THR A 391 28.16 -10.21 26.99
CA THR A 391 28.49 -9.49 28.23
C THR A 391 29.15 -10.48 29.18
N GLN A 392 30.20 -10.01 29.83
CA GLN A 392 30.86 -10.77 30.90
C GLN A 392 30.93 -9.89 32.15
N THR A 393 30.58 -10.46 33.31
CA THR A 393 30.66 -9.77 34.58
C THR A 393 31.89 -10.24 35.33
N ILE A 394 32.76 -9.31 35.72
CA ILE A 394 33.95 -9.57 36.53
C ILE A 394 33.76 -8.86 37.87
N GLY A 395 33.52 -9.63 38.95
CA GLY A 395 33.21 -9.08 40.25
C GLY A 395 31.81 -8.45 40.30
N ALA A 396 31.70 -7.17 40.71
CA ALA A 396 30.45 -6.44 40.75
C ALA A 396 30.14 -5.63 39.45
N ASP A 397 31.10 -5.56 38.52
CA ASP A 397 31.00 -4.74 37.32
C ASP A 397 30.64 -5.63 36.10
N THR A 398 29.65 -5.19 35.31
CA THR A 398 29.32 -5.83 34.06
C THR A 398 30.15 -5.21 32.94
N ILE A 399 30.89 -6.02 32.19
CA ILE A 399 31.71 -5.60 31.09
C ILE A 399 31.08 -6.13 29.79
N VAL A 400 30.74 -5.23 28.84
CA VAL A 400 30.39 -5.63 27.50
C VAL A 400 31.66 -6.11 26.82
N THR A 401 31.74 -7.38 26.50
CA THR A 401 32.92 -7.98 25.86
C THR A 401 32.98 -7.77 24.37
N GLY A 402 31.83 -7.48 23.73
CA GLY A 402 31.78 -7.10 22.32
C GLY A 402 30.39 -7.17 21.75
N THR A 403 30.20 -6.38 20.68
CA THR A 403 29.05 -6.48 19.79
C THR A 403 29.57 -6.79 18.39
N THR A 404 29.05 -7.86 17.79
CA THR A 404 29.40 -8.29 16.43
C THR A 404 28.20 -8.14 15.50
N PRO A 405 28.39 -7.79 14.22
CA PRO A 405 27.35 -7.87 13.22
C PRO A 405 26.85 -9.31 13.06
N GLY A 406 25.53 -9.47 12.93
CA GLY A 406 24.85 -10.74 12.80
C GLY A 406 24.12 -11.15 14.08
N GLY A 407 22.83 -11.46 13.95
CA GLY A 407 22.00 -12.13 14.94
C GLY A 407 22.04 -13.65 14.72
N VAL A 408 20.87 -14.27 14.50
CA VAL A 408 20.77 -15.68 14.11
C VAL A 408 20.35 -15.81 12.65
N LEU A 409 19.26 -15.15 12.23
CA LEU A 409 18.72 -15.19 10.86
C LEU A 409 19.22 -14.03 9.99
N ALA A 410 19.64 -12.92 10.59
CA ALA A 410 20.30 -11.82 9.91
C ALA A 410 21.82 -11.94 10.13
N GLN A 411 22.55 -12.32 9.08
CA GLN A 411 23.99 -12.54 9.11
C GLN A 411 24.71 -11.58 8.15
N PRO A 412 26.02 -11.41 8.21
CA PRO A 412 26.76 -10.52 7.30
C PRO A 412 26.50 -10.77 5.81
N THR A 413 26.04 -11.96 5.44
CA THR A 413 25.74 -12.34 4.05
C THR A 413 24.39 -11.80 3.53
N ASN A 414 23.43 -11.45 4.39
CA ASN A 414 22.14 -10.87 4.01
C ASN A 414 21.86 -9.51 4.68
N ILE A 415 22.69 -9.06 5.62
CA ILE A 415 22.55 -7.72 6.24
C ILE A 415 22.79 -6.65 5.18
N GLY A 416 21.90 -5.67 5.14
CA GLY A 416 22.00 -4.55 4.22
C GLY A 416 20.68 -3.90 3.90
N ARG A 417 20.72 -3.04 2.87
CA ARG A 417 19.54 -2.39 2.30
C ARG A 417 19.48 -2.68 0.81
N SER A 418 18.28 -2.99 0.32
CA SER A 418 17.95 -3.08 -1.10
C SER A 418 16.72 -2.23 -1.39
N ASP A 419 16.71 -1.59 -2.56
CA ASP A 419 15.58 -0.80 -3.07
C ASP A 419 15.29 -1.31 -4.49
N ASP A 420 14.07 -1.85 -4.69
CA ASP A 420 13.62 -2.42 -5.95
C ASP A 420 12.35 -1.73 -6.43
N SER A 421 12.13 -1.66 -7.73
CA SER A 421 10.91 -1.07 -8.32
C SER A 421 10.31 -2.03 -9.33
N LEU A 422 9.08 -2.46 -9.07
CA LEU A 422 8.37 -3.46 -9.84
C LEU A 422 7.03 -2.90 -10.34
N PHE A 423 6.58 -3.36 -11.51
CA PHE A 423 5.23 -3.07 -11.96
C PHE A 423 4.20 -3.62 -10.96
N ALA A 424 3.19 -2.80 -10.67
CA ALA A 424 2.10 -3.19 -9.80
C ALA A 424 0.77 -2.63 -10.29
N ALA A 425 -0.29 -3.34 -9.91
CA ALA A 425 -1.66 -2.92 -10.12
C ALA A 425 -2.40 -2.90 -8.77
N MET A 426 -3.37 -1.99 -8.66
CA MET A 426 -4.26 -1.92 -7.51
C MET A 426 -5.70 -1.90 -8.00
N GLY A 427 -6.59 -2.61 -7.29
CA GLY A 427 -8.03 -2.57 -7.48
C GLY A 427 -8.74 -2.11 -6.21
N GLU A 428 -9.75 -1.27 -6.34
CA GLU A 428 -10.63 -0.86 -5.25
C GLU A 428 -12.08 -1.02 -5.66
N PHE A 429 -12.85 -1.68 -4.83
CA PHE A 429 -14.29 -1.79 -4.93
C PHE A 429 -14.94 -1.27 -3.65
N GLY A 430 -15.97 -0.44 -3.79
CA GLY A 430 -16.68 0.14 -2.66
C GLY A 430 -18.18 0.18 -2.86
N VAL A 431 -18.91 -0.03 -1.78
CA VAL A 431 -20.37 0.17 -1.69
C VAL A 431 -20.63 1.08 -0.51
N THR A 432 -21.32 2.20 -0.73
CA THR A 432 -21.68 3.14 0.34
C THR A 432 -23.14 3.48 0.25
N ALA A 433 -23.85 3.25 1.35
CA ALA A 433 -25.21 3.76 1.54
C ALA A 433 -25.15 5.04 2.38
N ASP A 434 -25.83 6.06 1.97
CA ASP A 434 -25.90 7.31 2.71
C ASP A 434 -27.35 7.75 2.96
N TYR A 435 -27.56 8.42 4.10
CA TYR A 435 -28.84 8.96 4.52
C TYR A 435 -28.71 10.45 4.80
N ALA A 436 -29.49 11.27 4.07
CA ALA A 436 -29.52 12.72 4.25
C ALA A 436 -30.24 13.06 5.58
N LEU A 437 -29.49 13.55 6.56
CA LEU A 437 -30.00 13.98 7.85
C LEU A 437 -30.68 15.34 7.74
N TRP A 438 -30.02 16.29 7.05
CA TRP A 438 -30.51 17.63 6.71
C TRP A 438 -29.97 18.07 5.34
N SER A 439 -30.17 19.31 4.96
CA SER A 439 -29.85 19.82 3.62
C SER A 439 -28.35 19.81 3.27
N GLN A 440 -27.48 19.77 4.26
CA GLN A 440 -26.02 19.83 4.08
C GLN A 440 -25.27 18.64 4.67
N GLY A 441 -25.94 17.74 5.39
CA GLY A 441 -25.30 16.65 6.12
C GLY A 441 -25.87 15.28 5.79
N ARG A 442 -24.99 14.29 5.62
CA ARG A 442 -25.33 12.86 5.43
C ARG A 442 -24.54 11.98 6.37
N PHE A 443 -25.21 10.94 6.81
CA PHE A 443 -24.57 9.82 7.49
C PHE A 443 -24.21 8.74 6.44
N LEU A 444 -23.01 8.19 6.54
CA LEU A 444 -22.44 7.22 5.60
C LEU A 444 -22.24 5.89 6.28
N VAL A 445 -22.60 4.81 5.60
CA VAL A 445 -22.24 3.42 5.95
C VAL A 445 -21.71 2.77 4.71
N GLY A 446 -20.48 2.30 4.76
CA GLY A 446 -19.81 1.74 3.59
C GLY A 446 -19.09 0.43 3.86
N TYR A 447 -18.78 -0.24 2.78
CA TYR A 447 -17.85 -1.37 2.73
C TYR A 447 -16.88 -1.11 1.59
N THR A 448 -15.59 -1.35 1.83
CA THR A 448 -14.53 -1.21 0.83
C THR A 448 -13.68 -2.48 0.82
N PHE A 449 -13.28 -2.90 -0.37
CA PHE A 449 -12.28 -3.92 -0.63
C PHE A 449 -11.19 -3.32 -1.50
N LEU A 450 -9.94 -3.45 -1.08
CA LEU A 450 -8.75 -3.00 -1.78
C LEU A 450 -7.80 -4.19 -1.97
N TYR A 451 -7.23 -4.29 -3.17
CA TYR A 451 -6.24 -5.31 -3.52
C TYR A 451 -5.05 -4.69 -4.23
N TRP A 452 -3.84 -5.03 -3.79
CA TRP A 452 -2.57 -4.55 -4.34
C TRP A 452 -1.68 -5.75 -4.71
N THR A 453 -1.23 -5.84 -5.95
CA THR A 453 -0.63 -7.06 -6.51
C THR A 453 0.80 -7.34 -6.05
N THR A 454 1.59 -6.31 -5.71
CA THR A 454 3.04 -6.44 -5.53
C THR A 454 3.51 -5.63 -4.33
N VAL A 455 3.76 -6.31 -3.22
CA VAL A 455 4.29 -5.76 -1.98
C VAL A 455 5.40 -6.66 -1.44
N GLY A 456 6.36 -6.10 -0.73
CA GLY A 456 7.30 -6.86 0.11
C GLY A 456 6.77 -6.93 1.55
N ARG A 457 6.84 -8.10 2.18
CA ARG A 457 6.52 -8.30 3.59
C ARG A 457 7.78 -8.67 4.34
N ALA A 458 7.96 -8.16 5.56
CA ALA A 458 9.18 -8.42 6.36
C ALA A 458 9.41 -9.91 6.63
N ALA A 459 8.33 -10.64 6.88
CA ALA A 459 8.39 -12.09 7.12
C ALA A 459 8.87 -12.89 5.91
N ASP A 460 8.51 -12.44 4.70
CA ASP A 460 8.87 -13.13 3.45
C ASP A 460 10.35 -12.95 3.08
N GLN A 461 11.05 -11.99 3.73
CA GLN A 461 12.49 -11.75 3.50
C GLN A 461 13.40 -12.59 4.40
N ILE A 462 12.83 -13.44 5.24
CA ILE A 462 13.60 -14.30 6.13
C ILE A 462 14.03 -15.57 5.36
N ASP A 463 15.32 -15.70 5.11
CA ASP A 463 15.90 -16.99 4.67
C ASP A 463 16.23 -17.82 5.91
N PRO A 464 15.55 -18.95 6.15
CA PRO A 464 15.84 -19.83 7.29
C PRO A 464 17.12 -20.66 7.11
N THR A 465 17.76 -20.61 5.95
CA THR A 465 19.02 -21.31 5.68
C THR A 465 20.18 -20.45 6.18
N VAL A 466 20.94 -20.92 7.16
CA VAL A 466 22.01 -20.15 7.80
C VAL A 466 23.31 -20.94 7.80
N ASN A 467 24.42 -20.28 7.48
CA ASN A 467 25.73 -20.81 7.65
C ASN A 467 26.29 -20.49 9.05
N PRO A 468 26.37 -21.48 9.95
CA PRO A 468 26.73 -21.24 11.34
C PRO A 468 28.19 -20.79 11.54
N SER A 469 29.07 -20.86 10.50
CA SER A 469 30.43 -20.36 10.61
C SER A 469 30.52 -18.85 10.85
N GLN A 470 29.44 -18.09 10.56
CA GLN A 470 29.38 -16.64 10.76
C GLN A 470 28.96 -16.23 12.18
N PHE A 471 28.43 -17.15 12.99
CA PHE A 471 27.96 -16.82 14.33
C PHE A 471 29.06 -16.19 15.19
N GLY A 472 28.70 -15.17 15.96
CA GLY A 472 29.62 -14.45 16.85
C GLY A 472 30.73 -13.70 16.12
N GLY A 473 30.55 -13.34 14.83
CA GLY A 473 31.53 -12.62 14.02
C GLY A 473 32.59 -13.58 13.42
N GLY A 474 32.28 -14.87 13.30
CA GLY A 474 33.15 -15.86 12.65
C GLY A 474 33.30 -15.58 11.15
N SER A 475 34.44 -16.03 10.59
CA SER A 475 34.68 -15.92 9.15
C SER A 475 33.83 -16.92 8.37
N LEU A 476 33.26 -16.48 7.25
CA LEU A 476 32.46 -17.34 6.38
C LEU A 476 33.31 -18.51 5.81
N VAL A 477 32.82 -19.72 6.03
CA VAL A 477 33.42 -20.97 5.48
C VAL A 477 32.27 -21.75 4.81
N GLY A 478 32.37 -21.99 3.51
CA GLY A 478 31.36 -22.70 2.75
C GLY A 478 30.34 -21.77 2.09
N PRO A 479 29.07 -22.20 1.90
CA PRO A 479 28.04 -21.43 1.23
C PRO A 479 27.75 -20.10 1.93
N ALA A 480 27.61 -19.03 1.15
CA ALA A 480 27.08 -17.75 1.67
C ALA A 480 25.58 -17.90 1.92
N ALA A 481 25.19 -18.00 3.19
CA ALA A 481 23.81 -18.12 3.64
C ALA A 481 23.70 -17.55 5.07
N PRO A 482 22.59 -16.86 5.40
CA PRO A 482 21.42 -16.61 4.57
C PRO A 482 21.72 -15.70 3.37
N THR A 483 20.89 -15.80 2.32
CA THR A 483 20.92 -14.88 1.18
C THR A 483 19.78 -13.89 1.26
N PHE A 484 19.94 -12.78 0.56
CA PHE A 484 18.85 -11.86 0.32
C PHE A 484 18.37 -11.97 -1.13
N ASP A 485 17.14 -12.40 -1.30
CA ASP A 485 16.38 -12.35 -2.56
C ASP A 485 15.05 -11.70 -2.29
N LEU A 486 14.67 -10.67 -3.04
CA LEU A 486 13.39 -9.99 -2.82
C LEU A 486 12.22 -10.90 -3.15
N TRP A 487 11.47 -11.29 -2.13
CA TRP A 487 10.20 -12.00 -2.27
C TRP A 487 9.04 -11.01 -2.20
N THR A 488 8.13 -11.12 -3.16
CA THR A 488 6.94 -10.26 -3.22
C THR A 488 5.67 -11.09 -3.17
N THR A 489 4.64 -10.50 -2.59
CA THR A 489 3.31 -11.08 -2.48
C THR A 489 2.25 -10.03 -2.81
N SER A 490 0.99 -10.40 -2.77
CA SER A 490 -0.12 -9.45 -2.83
C SER A 490 -0.53 -8.98 -1.43
N PHE A 491 -1.30 -7.90 -1.38
CA PHE A 491 -1.90 -7.38 -0.16
C PHE A 491 -3.36 -6.99 -0.40
N TRP A 492 -4.23 -7.31 0.55
CA TRP A 492 -5.60 -6.84 0.54
C TRP A 492 -5.98 -6.20 1.88
N ALA A 493 -6.88 -5.22 1.81
CA ALA A 493 -7.53 -4.61 2.95
C ALA A 493 -9.02 -4.45 2.67
N GLN A 494 -9.86 -4.76 3.64
CA GLN A 494 -11.32 -4.68 3.47
C GLN A 494 -12.02 -4.43 4.79
N GLY A 495 -13.20 -3.80 4.73
CA GLY A 495 -14.02 -3.66 5.91
C GLY A 495 -15.09 -2.59 5.81
N LEU A 496 -15.69 -2.35 6.96
CA LEU A 496 -16.79 -1.40 7.11
C LEU A 496 -16.24 0.01 7.37
N SER A 497 -17.00 1.00 6.91
CA SER A 497 -16.83 2.40 7.26
C SER A 497 -18.13 3.00 7.78
N LEU A 498 -18.02 3.91 8.75
CA LEU A 498 -19.10 4.69 9.31
C LEU A 498 -18.67 6.16 9.34
N GLY A 499 -19.44 7.04 8.77
CA GLY A 499 -18.98 8.41 8.65
C GLY A 499 -20.05 9.45 8.43
N PHE A 500 -19.57 10.63 8.22
CA PHE A 500 -20.37 11.81 7.99
C PHE A 500 -19.79 12.65 6.87
N GLU A 501 -20.66 13.14 5.97
CA GLU A 501 -20.33 14.11 4.92
C GLU A 501 -21.07 15.42 5.17
N TYR A 502 -20.35 16.52 5.02
CA TYR A 502 -20.91 17.86 5.05
C TYR A 502 -20.60 18.61 3.77
N GLN A 503 -21.61 19.29 3.22
CA GLN A 503 -21.50 20.04 1.96
C GLN A 503 -21.75 21.53 2.22
N PHE A 504 -20.87 22.39 1.70
CA PHE A 504 -20.87 23.84 1.87
C PHE A 504 -21.50 24.56 0.68
#